data_edf6b572b03efa28350e2ece1958581e
#
_entry.id   edf6b572b03efa28350e2ece1958581e
#
_cell.length_a   1.000
_cell.length_b   1.000
_cell.length_c   1.000
_cell.angle_alpha   90.00
_cell.angle_beta   90.00
_cell.angle_gamma   90.00
#
_symmetry.space_group_name_H-M   'P 1'
#
loop_
_entity.id
_entity.type
_entity.pdbx_description
1 polymer ?
#
loop_
_entity_poly.entity_id
_entity_poly.type
_entity_poly.pdbx_seq_one_letter_code
_entity_poly.pdbx_strand_id
1 'polypeptide(L)'
;MLSLYPFKFQPILKERLWGGTKLETVLGKSLDSDIIGESWELSGGSGDVSVVANGNLAGKSLQEIIESYKEDLLGKAVYERFGNDFPILIKFIDAKQDLSIQVHPNDELAKARHNSFGKTEMWYVMDADPDAKLIVGFNKSVNKEAVSYTHLRAHET
;
A
#
# COMPACT_ATOMS: atom_id res chain seq x y z
N MET A 1 -8.24 28.92 -8.61
CA MET A 1 -7.55 27.65 -8.41
C MET A 1 -6.77 27.28 -9.67
N LEU A 2 -5.63 26.61 -9.54
CA LEU A 2 -4.92 26.04 -10.70
C LEU A 2 -5.77 24.91 -11.28
N SER A 3 -5.71 24.72 -12.60
CA SER A 3 -6.44 23.63 -13.27
C SER A 3 -5.86 22.28 -12.86
N LEU A 4 -6.72 21.28 -12.57
CA LEU A 4 -6.33 19.90 -12.38
C LEU A 4 -5.77 19.32 -13.69
N TYR A 5 -4.78 18.44 -13.56
CA TYR A 5 -4.13 17.74 -14.66
C TYR A 5 -3.69 16.34 -14.16
N PRO A 6 -3.29 15.41 -15.02
CA PRO A 6 -2.81 14.11 -14.57
C PRO A 6 -1.53 14.25 -13.74
N PHE A 7 -1.62 13.86 -12.46
CA PHE A 7 -0.49 13.89 -11.53
C PHE A 7 0.42 12.69 -11.71
N LYS A 8 1.72 12.94 -11.56
CA LYS A 8 2.72 11.92 -11.24
C LYS A 8 3.19 12.18 -9.81
N PHE A 9 3.45 11.13 -9.07
CA PHE A 9 3.93 11.24 -7.69
C PHE A 9 5.37 10.75 -7.57
N GLN A 10 6.06 11.27 -6.56
CA GLN A 10 7.36 10.75 -6.17
C GLN A 10 7.14 9.39 -5.49
N PRO A 11 7.81 8.30 -5.94
CA PRO A 11 7.71 7.02 -5.28
C PRO A 11 8.24 7.09 -3.85
N ILE A 12 7.55 6.42 -2.92
CA ILE A 12 8.03 6.25 -1.55
C ILE A 12 8.59 4.84 -1.43
N LEU A 13 9.92 4.73 -1.36
CA LEU A 13 10.62 3.46 -1.28
C LEU A 13 10.66 2.95 0.16
N LYS A 14 10.44 1.65 0.32
CA LYS A 14 10.44 0.99 1.63
C LYS A 14 11.40 -0.19 1.64
N GLU A 15 12.42 -0.11 2.48
CA GLU A 15 13.26 -1.26 2.78
C GLU A 15 12.46 -2.36 3.47
N ARG A 16 12.69 -3.58 3.04
CA ARG A 16 12.12 -4.80 3.60
C ARG A 16 13.18 -5.89 3.56
N LEU A 17 13.33 -6.63 4.62
CA LEU A 17 14.31 -7.73 4.68
C LEU A 17 14.12 -8.75 3.54
N TRP A 18 12.90 -8.91 3.06
CA TRP A 18 12.55 -9.79 1.94
C TRP A 18 12.64 -9.10 0.57
N GLY A 19 12.96 -7.80 0.53
CA GLY A 19 13.05 -7.01 -0.69
C GLY A 19 14.21 -7.41 -1.59
N GLY A 20 14.16 -6.96 -2.83
CA GLY A 20 15.16 -7.21 -3.85
C GLY A 20 15.50 -5.97 -4.68
N THR A 21 15.99 -6.18 -5.88
CA THR A 21 16.45 -5.15 -6.80
C THR A 21 15.61 -5.05 -8.09
N LYS A 22 14.53 -5.82 -8.23
CA LYS A 22 13.71 -5.82 -9.47
C LYS A 22 12.95 -4.50 -9.66
N LEU A 23 12.68 -3.74 -8.62
CA LEU A 23 12.14 -2.39 -8.77
C LEU A 23 13.08 -1.48 -9.56
N GLU A 24 14.40 -1.67 -9.46
CA GLU A 24 15.39 -0.98 -10.28
C GLU A 24 15.58 -1.66 -11.63
N THR A 25 15.93 -2.94 -11.63
CA THR A 25 16.38 -3.64 -12.83
C THR A 25 15.26 -3.87 -13.85
N VAL A 26 14.00 -3.96 -13.42
CA VAL A 26 12.83 -4.19 -14.27
C VAL A 26 12.01 -2.91 -14.47
N LEU A 27 11.81 -2.12 -13.43
CA LEU A 27 10.96 -0.92 -13.48
C LEU A 27 11.74 0.40 -13.60
N GLY A 28 13.07 0.35 -13.60
CA GLY A 28 13.94 1.51 -13.78
C GLY A 28 13.88 2.54 -12.66
N LYS A 29 13.50 2.12 -11.44
CA LYS A 29 13.46 3.00 -10.28
C LYS A 29 14.87 3.17 -9.72
N SER A 30 15.19 4.40 -9.29
CA SER A 30 16.46 4.63 -8.59
C SER A 30 16.34 4.14 -7.15
N LEU A 31 17.09 3.11 -6.81
CA LEU A 31 17.18 2.55 -5.46
C LEU A 31 18.45 3.01 -4.77
N ASP A 32 18.37 3.20 -3.47
CA ASP A 32 19.49 3.53 -2.59
C ASP A 32 19.89 2.34 -1.68
N SER A 33 19.27 1.19 -1.88
CA SER A 33 19.50 -0.03 -1.10
C SER A 33 19.12 -1.27 -1.91
N ASP A 34 19.80 -2.40 -1.64
CA ASP A 34 19.58 -3.69 -2.31
C ASP A 34 18.40 -4.49 -1.72
N ILE A 35 17.69 -3.94 -0.76
CA ILE A 35 16.56 -4.58 -0.07
C ILE A 35 15.29 -3.74 -0.12
N ILE A 36 15.06 -3.02 -1.21
CA ILE A 36 13.81 -2.29 -1.40
C ILE A 36 12.70 -3.28 -1.79
N GLY A 37 11.81 -3.57 -0.87
CA GLY A 37 10.70 -4.51 -1.10
C GLY A 37 9.44 -3.85 -1.62
N GLU A 38 9.23 -2.55 -1.37
CA GLU A 38 8.03 -1.84 -1.79
C GLU A 38 8.36 -0.47 -2.38
N SER A 39 7.64 -0.10 -3.43
CA SER A 39 7.59 1.25 -3.98
C SER A 39 6.14 1.73 -3.96
N TRP A 40 5.83 2.65 -3.06
CA TRP A 40 4.48 3.20 -2.94
C TRP A 40 4.30 4.31 -3.97
N GLU A 41 3.43 4.06 -4.93
CA GLU A 41 3.18 4.97 -6.06
C GLU A 41 2.12 6.01 -5.73
N LEU A 42 1.18 5.65 -4.87
CA LEU A 42 0.10 6.52 -4.43
C LEU A 42 -0.32 6.15 -3.00
N SER A 43 -0.22 7.10 -2.10
CA SER A 43 -0.56 6.92 -0.68
C SER A 43 -1.11 8.21 -0.10
N GLY A 44 -2.21 8.11 0.66
CA GLY A 44 -2.76 9.17 1.50
C GLY A 44 -2.56 8.91 3.00
N GLY A 45 -1.82 7.84 3.37
CA GLY A 45 -1.64 7.44 4.77
C GLY A 45 -0.80 8.43 5.58
N SER A 46 -1.12 8.58 6.87
CA SER A 46 -0.36 9.45 7.78
C SER A 46 1.11 9.03 7.86
N GLY A 47 2.02 9.97 7.66
CA GLY A 47 3.46 9.75 7.67
C GLY A 47 4.08 9.40 6.31
N ASP A 48 3.29 8.92 5.35
CA ASP A 48 3.76 8.49 4.02
C ASP A 48 2.82 9.01 2.92
N VAL A 49 2.58 10.32 2.90
CA VAL A 49 1.71 10.96 1.92
C VAL A 49 2.46 11.22 0.62
N SER A 50 1.88 10.82 -0.50
CA SER A 50 2.44 11.06 -1.83
C SER A 50 2.60 12.54 -2.13
N VAL A 51 3.71 12.90 -2.76
CA VAL A 51 4.04 14.26 -3.19
C VAL A 51 4.05 14.32 -4.72
N VAL A 52 3.40 15.32 -5.30
CA VAL A 52 3.32 15.50 -6.75
C VAL A 52 4.70 15.83 -7.32
N ALA A 53 5.06 15.11 -8.38
CA ALA A 53 6.36 15.23 -9.06
C ALA A 53 6.34 16.12 -10.31
N ASN A 54 5.16 16.49 -10.83
CA ASN A 54 5.05 17.19 -12.10
C ASN A 54 4.13 18.39 -12.07
N GLY A 55 4.27 19.27 -13.06
CA GLY A 55 3.38 20.42 -13.33
C GLY A 55 3.39 21.49 -12.24
N ASN A 56 2.34 22.33 -12.25
CA ASN A 56 2.27 23.52 -11.39
C ASN A 56 2.02 23.23 -9.91
N LEU A 57 1.63 21.99 -9.58
CA LEU A 57 1.41 21.51 -8.21
C LEU A 57 2.56 20.64 -7.72
N ALA A 58 3.69 20.56 -8.45
CA ALA A 58 4.86 19.82 -8.01
C ALA A 58 5.32 20.29 -6.62
N GLY A 59 5.65 19.33 -5.76
CA GLY A 59 6.02 19.58 -4.36
C GLY A 59 4.83 19.63 -3.39
N LYS A 60 3.59 19.66 -3.86
CA LYS A 60 2.40 19.58 -3.02
C LYS A 60 2.11 18.14 -2.64
N SER A 61 1.73 17.94 -1.38
CA SER A 61 1.25 16.63 -0.94
C SER A 61 -0.14 16.32 -1.49
N LEU A 62 -0.46 15.05 -1.64
CA LEU A 62 -1.82 14.60 -2.00
C LEU A 62 -2.86 15.15 -1.03
N GLN A 63 -2.54 15.22 0.25
CA GLN A 63 -3.43 15.77 1.27
C GLN A 63 -3.77 17.25 1.02
N GLU A 64 -2.76 18.10 0.75
CA GLU A 64 -2.98 19.51 0.42
C GLU A 64 -3.85 19.70 -0.82
N ILE A 65 -3.71 18.80 -1.81
CA ILE A 65 -4.51 18.86 -3.04
C ILE A 65 -5.94 18.41 -2.77
N ILE A 66 -6.15 17.36 -1.99
CA ILE A 66 -7.49 16.93 -1.60
C ILE A 66 -8.22 18.03 -0.83
N GLU A 67 -7.57 18.67 0.13
CA GLU A 67 -8.15 19.78 0.90
C GLU A 67 -8.53 20.98 0.02
N SER A 68 -7.75 21.23 -1.03
CA SER A 68 -7.99 22.34 -1.95
C SER A 68 -9.07 22.06 -2.99
N TYR A 69 -9.12 20.85 -3.54
CA TYR A 69 -9.98 20.51 -4.68
C TYR A 69 -11.15 19.58 -4.35
N LYS A 70 -11.09 18.88 -3.21
CA LYS A 70 -12.20 18.10 -2.66
C LYS A 70 -12.86 17.18 -3.69
N GLU A 71 -14.15 17.37 -3.91
CA GLU A 71 -14.94 16.59 -4.87
C GLU A 71 -14.51 16.76 -6.33
N ASP A 72 -13.89 17.86 -6.69
CA ASP A 72 -13.35 18.08 -8.04
C ASP A 72 -12.19 17.14 -8.34
N LEU A 73 -11.44 16.71 -7.31
CA LEU A 73 -10.36 15.74 -7.41
C LEU A 73 -10.86 14.30 -7.23
N LEU A 74 -11.57 14.03 -6.13
CA LEU A 74 -11.94 12.67 -5.74
C LEU A 74 -13.25 12.18 -6.37
N GLY A 75 -14.05 13.10 -6.90
CA GLY A 75 -15.44 12.85 -7.25
C GLY A 75 -16.36 12.91 -6.02
N LYS A 76 -17.61 13.30 -6.28
CA LYS A 76 -18.60 13.58 -5.22
C LYS A 76 -18.82 12.38 -4.28
N ALA A 77 -19.06 11.19 -4.83
CA ALA A 77 -19.37 10.00 -4.03
C ALA A 77 -18.21 9.58 -3.11
N VAL A 78 -16.96 9.70 -3.58
CA VAL A 78 -15.78 9.35 -2.78
C VAL A 78 -15.56 10.39 -1.70
N TYR A 79 -15.67 11.68 -2.04
CA TYR A 79 -15.49 12.75 -1.07
C TYR A 79 -16.57 12.78 0.01
N GLU A 80 -17.84 12.51 -0.35
CA GLU A 80 -18.94 12.36 0.63
C GLU A 80 -18.71 11.21 1.62
N ARG A 81 -18.08 10.12 1.17
CA ARG A 81 -17.81 8.94 2.01
C ARG A 81 -16.58 9.06 2.88
N PHE A 82 -15.48 9.60 2.35
CA PHE A 82 -14.16 9.58 2.98
C PHE A 82 -13.65 10.96 3.41
N GLY A 83 -14.31 12.04 2.96
CA GLY A 83 -13.84 13.41 3.24
C GLY A 83 -12.44 13.63 2.67
N ASN A 84 -11.54 14.08 3.53
CA ASN A 84 -10.15 14.32 3.17
C ASN A 84 -9.26 13.06 3.28
N ASP A 85 -9.79 11.94 3.79
CA ASP A 85 -9.04 10.69 3.87
C ASP A 85 -8.98 10.02 2.49
N PHE A 86 -7.78 9.73 2.01
CA PHE A 86 -7.59 9.05 0.74
C PHE A 86 -7.58 7.53 0.93
N PRO A 87 -8.58 6.79 0.37
CA PRO A 87 -8.84 5.41 0.78
C PRO A 87 -8.03 4.35 0.02
N ILE A 88 -7.01 4.74 -0.76
CA ILE A 88 -6.27 3.83 -1.63
C ILE A 88 -4.77 3.96 -1.38
N LEU A 89 -4.10 2.79 -1.35
CA LEU A 89 -2.65 2.66 -1.45
C LEU A 89 -2.33 1.82 -2.70
N ILE A 90 -1.52 2.36 -3.60
CA ILE A 90 -1.02 1.65 -4.77
C ILE A 90 0.48 1.48 -4.63
N LYS A 91 0.96 0.23 -4.73
CA LYS A 91 2.39 -0.06 -4.58
C LYS A 91 2.84 -1.18 -5.52
N PHE A 92 4.09 -1.13 -5.93
CA PHE A 92 4.82 -2.27 -6.45
C PHE A 92 5.50 -3.01 -5.29
N ILE A 93 5.57 -4.32 -5.41
CA ILE A 93 6.23 -5.21 -4.45
C ILE A 93 7.27 -6.03 -5.21
N ASP A 94 8.50 -6.04 -4.71
CA ASP A 94 9.55 -6.96 -5.14
C ASP A 94 9.91 -7.89 -3.98
N ALA A 95 9.41 -9.12 -4.07
CA ALA A 95 9.59 -10.15 -3.07
C ALA A 95 10.70 -11.12 -3.49
N LYS A 96 11.92 -10.87 -3.06
CA LYS A 96 13.07 -11.78 -3.23
C LYS A 96 13.03 -12.97 -2.27
N GLN A 97 12.34 -12.81 -1.14
CA GLN A 97 12.14 -13.84 -0.11
C GLN A 97 10.65 -13.86 0.30
N ASP A 98 10.27 -14.84 1.08
CA ASP A 98 8.89 -14.97 1.57
C ASP A 98 8.50 -13.74 2.41
N LEU A 99 7.32 -13.17 2.09
CA LEU A 99 6.70 -12.15 2.92
C LEU A 99 6.09 -12.78 4.17
N SER A 100 5.95 -11.99 5.22
CA SER A 100 5.17 -12.38 6.40
C SER A 100 3.72 -12.68 6.01
N ILE A 101 3.16 -13.71 6.61
CA ILE A 101 1.73 -14.01 6.48
C ILE A 101 0.94 -12.97 7.27
N GLN A 102 0.00 -12.30 6.61
CA GLN A 102 -0.81 -11.24 7.20
C GLN A 102 -2.30 -11.52 7.02
N VAL A 103 -3.08 -11.18 8.03
CA VAL A 103 -4.53 -11.19 7.98
C VAL A 103 -5.02 -9.78 8.32
N HIS A 104 -5.79 -9.20 7.42
CA HIS A 104 -6.30 -7.84 7.60
C HIS A 104 -7.71 -7.84 8.17
N PRO A 105 -8.05 -6.89 9.07
CA PRO A 105 -9.38 -6.77 9.61
C PRO A 105 -10.35 -6.22 8.55
N ASN A 106 -11.63 -6.58 8.68
CA ASN A 106 -12.71 -5.89 8.00
C ASN A 106 -12.97 -4.50 8.63
N ASP A 107 -13.86 -3.70 8.02
CA ASP A 107 -14.14 -2.33 8.47
C ASP A 107 -14.64 -2.27 9.92
N GLU A 108 -15.52 -3.18 10.33
CA GLU A 108 -16.05 -3.21 11.71
C GLU A 108 -14.95 -3.42 12.75
N LEU A 109 -14.10 -4.42 12.50
CA LEU A 109 -13.03 -4.78 13.42
C LEU A 109 -11.93 -3.71 13.44
N ALA A 110 -11.57 -3.16 12.28
CA ALA A 110 -10.60 -2.08 12.17
C ALA A 110 -11.10 -0.81 12.89
N LYS A 111 -12.37 -0.46 12.72
CA LYS A 111 -12.99 0.67 13.40
C LYS A 111 -13.00 0.48 14.91
N ALA A 112 -13.40 -0.70 15.38
CA ALA A 112 -13.50 -0.99 16.82
C ALA A 112 -12.14 -1.00 17.53
N ARG A 113 -11.07 -1.49 16.86
CA ARG A 113 -9.75 -1.68 17.48
C ARG A 113 -8.78 -0.53 17.24
N HIS A 114 -8.86 0.10 16.08
CA HIS A 114 -7.84 1.03 15.62
C HIS A 114 -8.40 2.37 15.16
N ASN A 115 -9.73 2.56 15.22
CA ASN A 115 -10.43 3.73 14.66
C ASN A 115 -10.02 4.00 13.20
N SER A 116 -9.86 2.95 12.40
CA SER A 116 -9.38 2.97 11.03
C SER A 116 -10.33 2.19 10.11
N PHE A 117 -10.09 2.27 8.82
CA PHE A 117 -10.75 1.42 7.82
C PHE A 117 -10.15 0.02 7.83
N GLY A 118 -10.94 -0.97 7.42
CA GLY A 118 -10.43 -2.29 7.06
C GLY A 118 -9.51 -2.22 5.85
N LYS A 119 -8.81 -3.30 5.56
CA LYS A 119 -7.87 -3.35 4.45
C LYS A 119 -8.24 -4.44 3.46
N THR A 120 -9.02 -4.05 2.45
CA THR A 120 -9.27 -4.91 1.28
C THR A 120 -8.10 -4.77 0.33
N GLU A 121 -7.48 -5.88 -0.06
CA GLU A 121 -6.33 -5.90 -0.96
C GLU A 121 -6.65 -6.65 -2.25
N MET A 122 -6.04 -6.20 -3.33
CA MET A 122 -5.98 -6.89 -4.61
C MET A 122 -4.51 -6.98 -5.03
N TRP A 123 -4.09 -8.15 -5.48
CA TRP A 123 -2.75 -8.37 -6.00
C TRP A 123 -2.81 -8.73 -7.48
N TYR A 124 -1.93 -8.14 -8.24
CA TYR A 124 -1.67 -8.50 -9.63
C TYR A 124 -0.21 -8.94 -9.75
N VAL A 125 0.00 -10.22 -10.11
CA VAL A 125 1.34 -10.77 -10.31
C VAL A 125 1.82 -10.34 -11.68
N MET A 126 2.83 -9.46 -11.74
CA MET A 126 3.41 -8.95 -12.98
C MET A 126 4.43 -9.92 -13.55
N ASP A 127 5.24 -10.53 -12.67
CA ASP A 127 6.30 -11.47 -13.02
C ASP A 127 6.52 -12.45 -11.85
N ALA A 128 6.99 -13.65 -12.14
CA ALA A 128 7.30 -14.66 -11.15
C ALA A 128 8.51 -15.49 -11.62
N ASP A 129 9.49 -15.66 -10.72
CA ASP A 129 10.61 -16.56 -10.97
C ASP A 129 10.13 -18.03 -10.99
N PRO A 130 10.87 -18.96 -11.62
CA PRO A 130 10.58 -20.39 -11.50
C PRO A 130 10.47 -20.80 -10.04
N ASP A 131 9.47 -21.58 -9.72
CA ASP A 131 9.14 -22.06 -8.35
C ASP A 131 8.69 -21.01 -7.35
N ALA A 132 8.44 -19.76 -7.77
CA ALA A 132 7.82 -18.74 -6.92
C ALA A 132 6.45 -19.21 -6.41
N LYS A 133 6.13 -18.88 -5.16
CA LYS A 133 4.92 -19.31 -4.49
C LYS A 133 4.15 -18.13 -3.92
N LEU A 134 2.84 -18.24 -3.92
CA LEU A 134 1.94 -17.29 -3.29
C LEU A 134 0.97 -18.05 -2.38
N ILE A 135 0.84 -17.63 -1.13
CA ILE A 135 -0.12 -18.19 -0.19
C ILE A 135 -1.43 -17.40 -0.31
N VAL A 136 -2.50 -18.10 -0.71
CA VAL A 136 -3.84 -17.52 -0.87
C VAL A 136 -4.83 -18.30 -0.04
N GLY A 137 -5.19 -17.78 1.14
CA GLY A 137 -6.13 -18.43 2.06
C GLY A 137 -5.54 -19.66 2.77
N PHE A 138 -6.43 -20.48 3.29
CA PHE A 138 -6.08 -21.68 4.05
C PHE A 138 -6.42 -22.93 3.22
N ASN A 139 -5.61 -23.97 3.34
CA ASN A 139 -5.83 -25.26 2.68
C ASN A 139 -6.84 -26.18 3.41
N LYS A 140 -7.36 -25.73 4.54
CA LYS A 140 -8.41 -26.40 5.34
C LYS A 140 -9.23 -25.37 6.10
N SER A 141 -10.40 -25.79 6.57
CA SER A 141 -11.19 -24.97 7.49
C SER A 141 -10.42 -24.71 8.77
N VAL A 142 -10.30 -23.43 9.14
CA VAL A 142 -9.68 -23.01 10.39
C VAL A 142 -10.66 -22.14 11.17
N ASN A 143 -10.58 -22.21 12.50
CA ASN A 143 -11.29 -21.28 13.37
C ASN A 143 -10.36 -20.19 13.87
N LYS A 144 -10.93 -19.18 14.52
CA LYS A 144 -10.21 -18.01 15.01
C LYS A 144 -9.13 -18.37 16.04
N GLU A 145 -9.40 -19.36 16.88
CA GLU A 145 -8.48 -19.84 17.92
C GLU A 145 -7.25 -20.51 17.31
N ALA A 146 -7.44 -21.35 16.28
CA ALA A 146 -6.34 -22.00 15.57
C ALA A 146 -5.40 -20.99 14.91
N VAL A 147 -5.92 -19.91 14.31
CA VAL A 147 -5.12 -18.85 13.70
C VAL A 147 -4.35 -18.06 14.77
N SER A 148 -4.99 -17.71 15.87
CA SER A 148 -4.34 -16.99 16.99
C SER A 148 -3.20 -17.80 17.60
N TYR A 149 -3.38 -19.11 17.77
CA TYR A 149 -2.36 -20.01 18.31
C TYR A 149 -1.11 -20.08 17.42
N THR A 150 -1.27 -20.10 16.12
CA THR A 150 -0.17 -20.17 15.16
C THR A 150 0.65 -18.87 15.14
N HIS A 151 0.00 -17.71 15.26
CA HIS A 151 0.68 -16.41 15.29
C HIS A 151 1.40 -16.12 16.60
N LEU A 152 0.85 -16.50 17.74
CA LEU A 152 1.46 -16.25 19.05
C LEU A 152 2.75 -17.06 19.27
N ARG A 153 2.88 -18.25 18.65
CA ARG A 153 4.10 -19.07 18.75
C ARG A 153 5.23 -18.67 17.79
N ALA A 154 4.93 -17.96 16.72
CA ALA A 154 5.96 -17.51 15.77
C ALA A 154 6.82 -16.36 16.33
N HIS A 155 6.44 -15.77 17.46
CA HIS A 155 7.19 -14.71 18.15
C HIS A 155 7.96 -15.16 19.39
N GLU A 156 7.91 -16.46 19.72
CA GLU A 156 8.60 -17.02 20.91
C GLU A 156 9.87 -17.81 20.59
N THR A 157 10.38 -17.75 19.36
CA THR A 157 11.66 -18.40 19.00
C THR A 157 12.69 -17.39 18.52
#